data_6141886933a979111711dce91adbc739
#
_entry.id   6141886933a979111711dce91adbc739
#
_cell.length_a   1.000
_cell.length_b   1.000
_cell.length_c   1.000
_cell.angle_alpha   90.00
_cell.angle_beta   90.00
_cell.angle_gamma   90.00
#
_symmetry.space_group_name_H-M   'P 1'
#
loop_
_entity.id
_entity.type
_entity.pdbx_description
1 polymer ?
#
loop_
_entity_poly.entity_id
_entity_poly.type
_entity_poly.pdbx_seq_one_letter_code
_entity_poly.pdbx_strand_id
1 'polypeptide(L)'
;MKALLKGIDKADDLYGATINRYCMLRAEELELLAKLQRLDQQINVIYDRLGDYRDAEFRDLSASLASLEKTYASLQRSVHTKRKMQSDIERENVMTIASALRSIPKKVDEDADPLKEILNGRIG
;
A
#
# COMPACT_ATOMS: atom_id res chain seq x y z
N MET A 1 6.50 36.21 -3.53
CA MET A 1 5.91 35.63 -2.31
C MET A 1 4.51 35.06 -2.51
N LYS A 2 3.57 35.80 -3.12
CA LYS A 2 2.22 35.26 -3.42
C LYS A 2 2.20 34.06 -4.35
N ALA A 3 3.05 34.01 -5.38
CA ALA A 3 3.13 32.90 -6.31
C ALA A 3 3.73 31.64 -5.67
N LEU A 4 4.67 31.81 -4.74
CA LEU A 4 5.27 30.70 -4.00
C LEU A 4 4.26 30.07 -3.04
N LEU A 5 3.48 30.88 -2.33
CA LEU A 5 2.42 30.41 -1.43
C LEU A 5 1.31 29.69 -2.17
N LYS A 6 0.91 30.18 -3.36
CA LYS A 6 -0.05 29.50 -4.23
C LYS A 6 0.47 28.15 -4.74
N GLY A 7 1.77 28.06 -5.03
CA GLY A 7 2.41 26.82 -5.43
C GLY A 7 2.44 25.81 -4.29
N ILE A 8 2.71 26.25 -3.06
CA ILE A 8 2.70 25.41 -1.86
C ILE A 8 1.29 24.93 -1.56
N ASP A 9 0.28 25.80 -1.62
CA ASP A 9 -1.12 25.44 -1.41
C ASP A 9 -1.61 24.40 -2.43
N LYS A 10 -1.27 24.57 -3.70
CA LYS A 10 -1.59 23.59 -4.76
C LYS A 10 -0.87 22.27 -4.55
N ALA A 11 0.38 22.30 -4.12
CA ALA A 11 1.14 21.10 -3.81
C ALA A 11 0.54 20.36 -2.61
N ASP A 12 0.13 21.10 -1.57
CA ASP A 12 -0.51 20.54 -0.37
C ASP A 12 -1.85 19.89 -0.72
N ASP A 13 -2.67 20.50 -1.58
CA ASP A 13 -3.92 19.92 -2.05
C ASP A 13 -3.69 18.64 -2.85
N LEU A 14 -2.67 18.62 -3.70
CA LEU A 14 -2.29 17.45 -4.47
C LEU A 14 -1.79 16.32 -3.56
N TYR A 15 -0.94 16.65 -2.60
CA TYR A 15 -0.44 15.69 -1.60
C TYR A 15 -1.56 15.19 -0.71
N GLY A 16 -2.51 16.05 -0.31
CA GLY A 16 -3.66 15.67 0.47
C GLY A 16 -4.52 14.61 -0.23
N ALA A 17 -4.80 14.80 -1.53
CA ALA A 17 -5.54 13.83 -2.33
C ALA A 17 -4.77 12.50 -2.47
N THR A 18 -3.46 12.56 -2.68
CA THR A 18 -2.60 11.38 -2.80
C THR A 18 -2.52 10.61 -1.48
N ILE A 19 -2.38 11.31 -0.37
CA ILE A 19 -2.37 10.73 0.98
C ILE A 19 -3.70 10.03 1.26
N ASN A 20 -4.83 10.68 0.95
CA ASN A 20 -6.16 10.11 1.11
C ASN A 20 -6.31 8.82 0.30
N ARG A 21 -5.88 8.83 -0.95
CA ARG A 21 -5.91 7.65 -1.81
C ARG A 21 -5.06 6.52 -1.24
N TYR A 22 -3.87 6.82 -0.76
CA TYR A 22 -2.99 5.85 -0.11
C TYR A 22 -3.66 5.24 1.12
N CYS A 23 -4.25 6.06 1.99
CA CYS A 23 -4.96 5.61 3.18
C CYS A 23 -6.16 4.73 2.82
N MET A 24 -6.92 5.08 1.79
CA MET A 24 -8.03 4.28 1.30
C MET A 24 -7.57 2.91 0.80
N LEU A 25 -6.51 2.87 0.01
CA LEU A 25 -5.91 1.63 -0.47
C LEU A 25 -5.42 0.75 0.67
N ARG A 26 -4.82 1.36 1.69
CA ARG A 26 -4.36 0.65 2.87
C ARG A 26 -5.53 0.07 3.67
N ALA A 27 -6.61 0.84 3.84
CA ALA A 27 -7.82 0.37 4.50
C ALA A 27 -8.46 -0.80 3.74
N GLU A 28 -8.56 -0.71 2.42
CA GLU A 28 -9.08 -1.78 1.56
C GLU A 28 -8.21 -3.03 1.64
N GLU A 29 -6.88 -2.87 1.67
CA GLU A 29 -5.94 -3.98 1.85
C GLU A 29 -6.18 -4.69 3.19
N LEU A 30 -6.33 -3.94 4.28
CA LEU A 30 -6.58 -4.49 5.62
C LEU A 30 -7.92 -5.24 5.68
N GLU A 31 -8.96 -4.74 5.03
CA GLU A 31 -10.24 -5.44 4.91
C GLU A 31 -10.10 -6.76 4.13
N LEU A 32 -9.36 -6.74 3.04
CA LEU A 32 -9.10 -7.94 2.23
C LEU A 32 -8.29 -8.97 3.02
N LEU A 33 -7.29 -8.53 3.78
CA LEU A 33 -6.51 -9.41 4.65
C LEU A 33 -7.37 -10.06 5.74
N ALA A 34 -8.31 -9.31 6.32
CA ALA A 34 -9.26 -9.85 7.30
C ALA A 34 -10.18 -10.89 6.66
N LYS A 35 -10.64 -10.66 5.44
CA LYS A 35 -11.44 -11.64 4.68
C LYS A 35 -10.64 -12.90 4.36
N LEU A 36 -9.38 -12.75 3.95
CA LEU A 36 -8.48 -13.87 3.70
C LEU A 36 -8.28 -14.72 4.95
N GLN A 37 -8.09 -14.09 6.10
CA GLN A 37 -7.94 -14.80 7.37
C GLN A 37 -9.17 -15.63 7.71
N ARG A 38 -10.37 -15.06 7.53
CA ARG A 38 -11.62 -15.78 7.75
C ARG A 38 -11.80 -16.95 6.80
N LEU A 39 -11.47 -16.77 5.52
CA LEU A 39 -11.51 -17.83 4.52
C LEU A 39 -10.51 -18.94 4.83
N ASP A 40 -9.31 -18.58 5.25
CA ASP A 40 -8.29 -19.55 5.66
C ASP A 40 -8.78 -20.41 6.82
N GLN A 41 -9.41 -19.81 7.81
CA GLN A 41 -10.02 -20.53 8.92
C GLN A 41 -11.12 -21.48 8.48
N GLN A 42 -11.99 -21.04 7.55
CA GLN A 42 -13.06 -21.89 7.01
C GLN A 42 -12.50 -23.05 6.20
N ILE A 43 -11.48 -22.81 5.39
CA ILE A 43 -10.79 -23.84 4.63
C ILE A 43 -10.19 -24.88 5.56
N ASN A 44 -9.51 -24.46 6.61
CA ASN A 44 -8.89 -25.35 7.58
C ASN A 44 -9.93 -26.22 8.32
N VAL A 45 -11.07 -25.62 8.67
CA VAL A 45 -12.17 -26.36 9.31
C VAL A 45 -12.70 -27.46 8.37
N ILE A 46 -12.83 -27.16 7.08
CA ILE A 46 -13.28 -28.14 6.07
C ILE A 46 -12.24 -29.25 5.91
N TYR A 47 -10.97 -28.92 5.82
CA TYR A 47 -9.89 -29.93 5.74
C TYR A 47 -9.90 -30.87 6.95
N ASP A 48 -10.07 -30.34 8.15
CA ASP A 48 -10.13 -31.15 9.37
C ASP A 48 -11.33 -32.10 9.36
N ARG A 49 -12.43 -31.74 8.74
CA ARG A 49 -13.65 -32.53 8.67
C ARG A 49 -13.70 -33.49 7.49
N LEU A 50 -12.89 -33.29 6.46
CA LEU A 50 -12.94 -34.12 5.24
C LEU A 50 -12.75 -35.61 5.49
N GLY A 51 -11.94 -35.96 6.49
CA GLY A 51 -11.70 -37.36 6.86
C GLY A 51 -12.91 -38.05 7.49
N ASP A 52 -13.85 -37.29 8.04
CA ASP A 52 -15.04 -37.79 8.74
C ASP A 52 -16.24 -38.05 7.80
N TYR A 53 -16.19 -37.50 6.57
CA TYR A 53 -17.28 -37.60 5.61
C TYR A 53 -16.94 -38.55 4.49
N ARG A 54 -17.96 -39.26 3.98
CA ARG A 54 -17.84 -40.23 2.88
C ARG A 54 -18.96 -39.97 1.84
N ASP A 55 -18.70 -40.38 0.60
CA ASP A 55 -19.65 -40.36 -0.51
C ASP A 55 -20.11 -38.95 -0.92
N ALA A 56 -21.43 -38.71 -0.95
CA ALA A 56 -22.04 -37.48 -1.43
C ALA A 56 -21.61 -36.26 -0.59
N GLU A 57 -21.53 -36.43 0.74
CA GLU A 57 -21.12 -35.35 1.65
C GLU A 57 -19.65 -34.95 1.41
N PHE A 58 -18.78 -35.91 1.15
CA PHE A 58 -17.39 -35.64 0.79
C PHE A 58 -17.29 -34.85 -0.52
N ARG A 59 -18.11 -35.20 -1.52
CA ARG A 59 -18.17 -34.46 -2.79
C ARG A 59 -18.63 -33.03 -2.60
N ASP A 60 -19.66 -32.82 -1.80
CA ASP A 60 -20.21 -31.48 -1.53
C ASP A 60 -19.19 -30.62 -0.78
N LEU A 61 -18.52 -31.18 0.22
CA LEU A 61 -17.47 -30.49 0.96
C LEU A 61 -16.26 -30.18 0.08
N SER A 62 -15.87 -31.11 -0.78
CA SER A 62 -14.75 -30.90 -1.71
C SER A 62 -15.07 -29.81 -2.73
N ALA A 63 -16.31 -29.75 -3.21
CA ALA A 63 -16.76 -28.69 -4.11
C ALA A 63 -16.79 -27.32 -3.41
N SER A 64 -17.26 -27.27 -2.17
CA SER A 64 -17.25 -26.07 -1.35
C SER A 64 -15.81 -25.59 -1.08
N LEU A 65 -14.92 -26.52 -0.77
CA LEU A 65 -13.49 -26.24 -0.57
C LEU A 65 -12.85 -25.65 -1.81
N ALA A 66 -13.09 -26.24 -2.98
CA ALA A 66 -12.58 -25.74 -4.24
C ALA A 66 -13.07 -24.33 -4.54
N SER A 67 -14.34 -24.05 -4.26
CA SER A 67 -14.92 -22.70 -4.40
C SER A 67 -14.27 -21.69 -3.45
N LEU A 68 -14.05 -22.06 -2.19
CA LEU A 68 -13.39 -21.21 -1.20
C LEU A 68 -11.94 -20.93 -1.56
N GLU A 69 -11.21 -21.94 -2.03
CA GLU A 69 -9.82 -21.78 -2.48
C GLU A 69 -9.72 -20.85 -3.69
N LYS A 70 -10.65 -20.95 -4.62
CA LYS A 70 -10.73 -20.06 -5.77
C LYS A 70 -11.00 -18.62 -5.34
N THR A 71 -11.91 -18.41 -4.40
CA THR A 71 -12.18 -17.09 -3.81
C THR A 71 -10.96 -16.55 -3.09
N TYR A 72 -10.27 -17.39 -2.32
CA TYR A 72 -9.04 -17.03 -1.62
C TYR A 72 -7.97 -16.53 -2.59
N ALA A 73 -7.73 -17.28 -3.67
CA ALA A 73 -6.77 -16.89 -4.70
C ALA A 73 -7.14 -15.55 -5.36
N SER A 74 -8.43 -15.32 -5.62
CA SER A 74 -8.92 -14.06 -6.17
C SER A 74 -8.68 -12.89 -5.22
N LEU A 75 -8.94 -13.07 -3.92
CA LEU A 75 -8.69 -12.05 -2.91
C LEU A 75 -7.20 -11.77 -2.73
N GLN A 76 -6.35 -12.80 -2.78
CA GLN A 76 -4.90 -12.61 -2.77
C GLN A 76 -4.44 -11.73 -3.92
N ARG A 77 -4.94 -11.96 -5.12
CA ARG A 77 -4.63 -11.12 -6.28
C ARG A 77 -5.06 -9.67 -6.06
N SER A 78 -6.23 -9.47 -5.44
CA SER A 78 -6.71 -8.13 -5.09
C SER A 78 -5.79 -7.44 -4.09
N VAL A 79 -5.30 -8.16 -3.07
CA VAL A 79 -4.31 -7.63 -2.11
C VAL A 79 -3.03 -7.22 -2.82
N HIS A 80 -2.51 -8.05 -3.72
CA HIS A 80 -1.31 -7.73 -4.50
C HIS A 80 -1.51 -6.48 -5.37
N THR A 81 -2.67 -6.35 -5.99
CA THR A 81 -3.02 -5.16 -6.78
C THR A 81 -3.03 -3.90 -5.91
N LYS A 82 -3.63 -3.96 -4.73
CA LYS A 82 -3.67 -2.83 -3.79
C LYS A 82 -2.26 -2.44 -3.31
N ARG A 83 -1.43 -3.43 -3.00
CA ARG A 83 -0.03 -3.21 -2.60
C ARG A 83 0.78 -2.57 -3.72
N LYS A 84 0.60 -3.02 -4.95
CA LYS A 84 1.25 -2.44 -6.12
C LYS A 84 0.85 -0.98 -6.29
N MET A 85 -0.43 -0.67 -6.18
CA MET A 85 -0.93 0.71 -6.24
C MET A 85 -0.32 1.59 -5.15
N GLN A 86 -0.19 1.09 -3.92
CA GLN A 86 0.47 1.79 -2.82
C GLN A 86 1.94 2.04 -3.12
N SER A 87 2.65 1.04 -3.63
CA SER A 87 4.06 1.17 -4.03
C SER A 87 4.25 2.19 -5.14
N ASP A 88 3.35 2.22 -6.11
CA ASP A 88 3.39 3.20 -7.20
C ASP A 88 3.20 4.62 -6.66
N ILE A 89 2.28 4.83 -5.73
CA ILE A 89 2.06 6.12 -5.07
C ILE A 89 3.31 6.54 -4.28
N GLU A 90 3.90 5.65 -3.52
CA GLU A 90 5.13 5.91 -2.75
C GLU A 90 6.27 6.33 -3.68
N ARG A 91 6.42 5.64 -4.79
CA ARG A 91 7.44 5.94 -5.81
C ARG A 91 7.22 7.31 -6.43
N GLU A 92 5.99 7.60 -6.83
CA GLU A 92 5.62 8.90 -7.41
C GLU A 92 5.88 10.05 -6.44
N ASN A 93 5.56 9.86 -5.15
CA ASN A 93 5.82 10.86 -4.12
C ASN A 93 7.32 11.13 -3.94
N VAL A 94 8.12 10.08 -3.87
CA VAL A 94 9.58 10.22 -3.78
C VAL A 94 10.12 10.96 -5.00
N MET A 95 9.68 10.62 -6.20
CA MET A 95 10.08 11.31 -7.43
C MET A 95 9.63 12.76 -7.45
N THR A 96 8.43 13.05 -6.98
CA THR A 96 7.89 14.42 -6.92
C THR A 96 8.68 15.28 -5.93
N ILE A 97 9.01 14.75 -4.77
CA ILE A 97 9.85 15.41 -3.76
C ILE A 97 11.23 15.68 -4.34
N ALA A 98 11.85 14.69 -4.97
CA ALA A 98 13.16 14.83 -5.60
C ALA A 98 13.15 15.90 -6.69
N SER A 99 12.10 15.94 -7.52
CA SER A 99 11.91 16.96 -8.55
C SER A 99 11.73 18.34 -7.96
N ALA A 100 10.95 18.47 -6.88
CA ALA A 100 10.75 19.73 -6.17
C ALA A 100 12.08 20.24 -5.56
N LEU A 101 12.87 19.36 -4.99
CA LEU A 101 14.18 19.70 -4.43
C LEU A 101 15.16 20.19 -5.51
N ARG A 102 15.11 19.61 -6.70
CA ARG A 102 15.94 20.05 -7.85
C ARG A 102 15.56 21.42 -8.36
N SER A 103 14.30 21.83 -8.20
CA SER A 103 13.82 23.13 -8.68
C SER A 103 14.12 24.28 -7.73
N ILE A 104 14.62 24.01 -6.53
CA ILE A 104 15.04 25.05 -5.58
C ILE A 104 16.29 25.75 -6.10
N PRO A 105 16.31 27.11 -6.16
CA PRO A 105 17.48 27.83 -6.64
C PRO A 105 18.72 27.57 -5.81
N LYS A 106 19.80 27.18 -6.48
CA LYS A 106 21.09 26.82 -5.82
C LYS A 106 21.73 27.95 -5.04
N LYS A 107 21.42 29.21 -5.34
CA LYS A 107 21.96 30.37 -4.63
C LYS A 107 21.56 30.49 -3.16
N VAL A 108 20.41 29.92 -2.81
CA VAL A 108 19.93 29.91 -1.42
C VAL A 108 20.57 28.77 -0.64
N ASP A 109 20.95 27.71 -1.32
CA ASP A 109 21.40 26.47 -0.71
C ASP A 109 22.89 26.45 -0.36
N GLU A 110 23.73 27.20 -1.07
CA GLU A 110 25.19 27.23 -0.81
C GLU A 110 25.53 27.76 0.57
N ASP A 111 24.75 28.73 1.08
CA ASP A 111 25.02 29.35 2.39
C ASP A 111 24.11 28.80 3.51
N ALA A 112 23.06 28.07 3.19
CA ALA A 112 22.02 27.67 4.15
C ALA A 112 21.57 26.21 4.03
N ASP A 113 22.39 25.31 3.48
CA ASP A 113 22.06 23.90 3.41
C ASP A 113 22.29 23.23 4.77
N PRO A 114 21.21 22.90 5.53
CA PRO A 114 21.38 22.28 6.85
C PRO A 114 22.04 20.92 6.79
N LEU A 115 21.91 20.22 5.68
CA LEU A 115 22.53 18.91 5.47
C LEU A 115 24.04 19.03 5.30
N LYS A 116 24.52 20.05 4.58
CA LYS A 116 25.96 20.33 4.46
C LYS A 116 26.56 20.72 5.79
N GLU A 117 25.90 21.55 6.57
CA GLU A 117 26.34 21.95 7.90
C GLU A 117 26.44 20.75 8.85
N ILE A 118 25.44 19.88 8.83
CA ILE A 118 25.40 18.65 9.63
C ILE A 118 26.52 17.70 9.21
N LEU A 119 26.72 17.50 7.92
CA LEU A 119 27.76 16.64 7.38
C LEU A 119 29.16 17.20 7.68
N ASN A 120 29.37 18.50 7.50
CA ASN A 120 30.62 19.16 7.81
C ASN A 120 30.90 19.22 9.32
N GLY A 121 29.86 19.37 10.13
CA GLY A 121 29.94 19.33 11.59
C GLY A 121 30.30 17.95 12.14
N ARG A 122 29.97 16.88 11.45
CA ARG A 122 30.33 15.51 11.82
C ARG A 122 31.75 15.13 11.41
N ILE A 123 32.25 15.75 10.38
CA ILE A 123 33.59 15.48 9.84
C ILE A 123 34.67 16.38 10.48
N GLY A 124 34.24 17.55 10.93
CA GLY A 124 35.11 18.49 11.62
C GLY A 124 35.13 18.28 13.10
#